data_9b0188ea2e569a038f17a6fcb68fa680
#
_entry.id   9b0188ea2e569a038f17a6fcb68fa680
#
_cell.length_a   1.000
_cell.length_b   1.000
_cell.length_c   1.000
_cell.angle_alpha   90.00
_cell.angle_beta   90.00
_cell.angle_gamma   90.00
#
_symmetry.space_group_name_H-M   'P 1'
#
loop_
_entity.id
_entity.type
_entity.pdbx_description
1 polymer ?
#
loop_
_entity_poly.entity_id
_entity_poly.type
_entity_poly.pdbx_seq_one_letter_code
_entity_poly.pdbx_strand_id
1 'polypeptide(L)'
;MKIFICTNDNQMIGAKVARNTIINKSQFSTNDVVILSESEIPSFDRFFMKPYLRRGKMVEFNKNDMQSFTLLRFHIPFLMGFHGKALVIDPDIFQVQEGIEGLVNFDFERHSIYARKGLQKNSWAS
;
A
#
# COMPACT_ATOMS: atom_id res chain seq x y z
N MET A 1 2.21 8.04 12.58
CA MET A 1 1.66 7.19 11.48
C MET A 1 2.67 7.19 10.34
N LYS A 2 2.85 6.06 9.66
CA LYS A 2 3.60 6.01 8.40
C LYS A 2 2.65 5.74 7.23
N ILE A 3 3.04 6.23 6.05
CA ILE A 3 2.29 6.01 4.81
C ILE A 3 3.18 5.16 3.89
N PHE A 4 2.65 4.03 3.43
CA PHE A 4 3.33 3.13 2.51
C PHE A 4 2.65 3.16 1.15
N ILE A 5 3.41 3.44 0.12
CA ILE A 5 2.99 3.39 -1.28
C ILE A 5 3.58 2.11 -1.86
N CYS A 6 2.76 1.07 -1.95
CA CYS A 6 3.19 -0.21 -2.50
C CYS A 6 3.27 -0.13 -4.02
N THR A 7 4.38 -0.57 -4.61
CA THR A 7 4.60 -0.46 -6.06
C THR A 7 5.47 -1.59 -6.60
N ASN A 8 5.56 -1.66 -7.91
CA ASN A 8 6.56 -2.40 -8.67
C ASN A 8 7.28 -1.46 -9.63
N ASP A 9 8.25 -1.96 -10.37
CA ASP A 9 9.06 -1.14 -11.28
C ASP A 9 8.22 -0.47 -12.37
N ASN A 10 7.15 -1.13 -12.84
CA ASN A 10 6.27 -0.61 -13.87
C ASN A 10 5.46 0.62 -13.42
N GLN A 11 5.20 0.74 -12.12
CA GLN A 11 4.39 1.82 -11.54
C GLN A 11 5.20 2.78 -10.67
N MET A 12 6.52 2.68 -10.67
CA MET A 12 7.41 3.49 -9.84
C MET A 12 7.22 5.00 -10.07
N ILE A 13 6.97 5.43 -11.30
CA ILE A 13 6.73 6.86 -11.60
C ILE A 13 5.46 7.33 -10.88
N GLY A 14 4.38 6.58 -10.94
CA GLY A 14 3.14 6.89 -10.22
C GLY A 14 3.39 6.99 -8.70
N ALA A 15 4.09 6.03 -8.12
CA ALA A 15 4.43 6.03 -6.70
C ALA A 15 5.24 7.28 -6.28
N LYS A 16 6.21 7.72 -7.12
CA LYS A 16 6.98 8.95 -6.86
C LYS A 16 6.10 10.21 -6.91
N VAL A 17 5.17 10.27 -7.87
CA VAL A 17 4.20 11.38 -7.95
C VAL A 17 3.27 11.36 -6.74
N ALA A 18 2.71 10.21 -6.39
CA ALA A 18 1.86 10.05 -5.21
C ALA A 18 2.58 10.52 -3.93
N ARG A 19 3.81 10.05 -3.70
CA ARG A 19 4.63 10.49 -2.59
C ARG A 19 4.81 12.00 -2.54
N ASN A 20 5.14 12.59 -3.68
CA ASN A 20 5.38 14.04 -3.78
C ASN A 20 4.11 14.85 -3.50
N THR A 21 2.94 14.40 -3.97
CA THR A 21 1.67 15.07 -3.68
C THR A 21 1.31 15.03 -2.20
N ILE A 22 1.60 13.92 -1.52
CA ILE A 22 1.37 13.79 -0.08
C ILE A 22 2.30 14.72 0.70
N ILE A 23 3.61 14.68 0.45
CA ILE A 23 4.59 15.52 1.15
C ILE A 23 4.30 17.02 0.95
N ASN A 24 3.93 17.43 -0.25
CA ASN A 24 3.67 18.84 -0.56
C ASN A 24 2.33 19.36 -0.03
N LYS A 25 1.39 18.49 0.27
CA LYS A 25 0.01 18.86 0.68
C LYS A 25 -0.36 18.37 2.08
N SER A 26 0.63 17.96 2.87
CA SER A 26 0.43 17.49 4.23
C SER A 26 1.61 17.88 5.12
N GLN A 27 1.50 17.57 6.41
CA GLN A 27 2.57 17.76 7.38
C GLN A 27 3.50 16.54 7.49
N PHE A 28 3.30 15.50 6.67
CA PHE A 28 4.15 14.32 6.66
C PHE A 28 5.51 14.64 6.05
N SER A 29 6.57 14.20 6.73
CA SER A 29 7.94 14.32 6.24
C SER A 29 8.26 13.24 5.19
N THR A 30 9.38 13.41 4.52
CA THR A 30 9.93 12.42 3.59
C THR A 30 10.18 11.05 4.24
N ASN A 31 10.41 11.03 5.57
CA ASN A 31 10.63 9.80 6.34
C ASN A 31 9.31 9.10 6.74
N ASP A 32 8.19 9.82 6.68
CA ASP A 32 6.87 9.27 6.99
C ASP A 32 6.20 8.62 5.78
N VAL A 33 6.59 9.02 4.56
CA VAL A 33 6.01 8.53 3.31
C VAL A 33 7.02 7.65 2.59
N VAL A 34 6.83 6.35 2.67
CA VAL A 34 7.73 5.32 2.18
C VAL A 34 7.18 4.72 0.89
N ILE A 35 7.96 4.74 -0.18
CA ILE A 35 7.70 3.90 -1.35
C ILE A 35 8.24 2.52 -1.02
N LEU A 36 7.41 1.50 -1.14
CA LEU A 36 7.78 0.11 -0.92
C LEU A 36 7.69 -0.63 -2.24
N SER A 37 8.86 -0.93 -2.82
CA SER A 37 8.95 -1.69 -4.06
C SER A 37 9.21 -3.17 -3.79
N GLU A 38 8.59 -4.04 -4.57
CA GLU A 38 8.86 -5.49 -4.48
C GLU A 38 10.31 -5.84 -4.81
N SER A 39 11.00 -5.05 -5.65
CA SER A 39 12.41 -5.24 -5.97
C SER A 39 13.35 -4.98 -4.77
N GLU A 40 12.89 -4.23 -3.76
CA GLU A 40 13.64 -3.93 -2.54
C GLU A 40 13.47 -4.99 -1.44
N ILE A 41 12.59 -5.99 -1.65
CA ILE A 41 12.30 -7.02 -0.66
C ILE A 41 12.72 -8.39 -1.17
N PRO A 42 13.94 -8.86 -0.88
CA PRO A 42 14.47 -10.13 -1.39
C PRO A 42 13.59 -11.34 -1.06
N SER A 43 12.87 -11.30 0.07
CA SER A 43 11.93 -12.37 0.46
C SER A 43 10.76 -12.53 -0.51
N PHE A 44 10.47 -11.52 -1.33
CA PHE A 44 9.40 -11.57 -2.34
C PHE A 44 9.70 -12.57 -3.45
N ASP A 45 10.97 -12.85 -3.73
CA ASP A 45 11.36 -13.86 -4.71
C ASP A 45 10.83 -15.26 -4.38
N ARG A 46 10.53 -15.51 -3.10
CA ARG A 46 9.94 -16.79 -2.65
C ARG A 46 8.51 -17.00 -3.17
N PHE A 47 7.84 -15.96 -3.60
CA PHE A 47 6.47 -16.04 -4.13
C PHE A 47 6.43 -16.24 -5.64
N PHE A 48 7.57 -16.06 -6.32
CA PHE A 48 7.63 -16.25 -7.77
C PHE A 48 7.12 -17.63 -8.18
N MET A 49 6.21 -17.67 -9.15
CA MET A 49 5.53 -18.87 -9.66
C MET A 49 4.74 -19.66 -8.61
N LYS A 50 4.58 -19.15 -7.38
CA LYS A 50 3.71 -19.79 -6.39
C LYS A 50 2.27 -19.39 -6.58
N PRO A 51 1.33 -20.34 -6.42
CA PRO A 51 -0.08 -20.05 -6.52
C PRO A 51 -0.57 -19.24 -5.31
N TYR A 52 -1.42 -18.26 -5.55
CA TYR A 52 -2.13 -17.52 -4.52
C TYR A 52 -3.56 -17.22 -4.96
N LEU A 53 -4.44 -16.98 -3.99
CA LEU A 53 -5.85 -16.67 -4.26
C LEU A 53 -6.00 -15.20 -4.63
N ARG A 54 -6.50 -14.92 -5.83
CA ARG A 54 -6.82 -13.56 -6.30
C ARG A 54 -8.23 -13.52 -6.88
N ARG A 55 -9.07 -12.68 -6.32
CA ARG A 55 -10.49 -12.53 -6.76
C ARG A 55 -11.23 -13.87 -6.88
N GLY A 56 -11.01 -14.77 -5.93
CA GLY A 56 -11.65 -16.09 -5.92
C GLY A 56 -11.06 -17.12 -6.88
N LYS A 57 -9.94 -16.82 -7.55
CA LYS A 57 -9.24 -17.74 -8.45
C LYS A 57 -7.80 -17.93 -7.99
N MET A 58 -7.30 -19.17 -8.14
CA MET A 58 -5.88 -19.44 -7.96
C MET A 58 -5.12 -18.93 -9.19
N VAL A 59 -4.14 -18.07 -8.95
CA VAL A 59 -3.23 -17.52 -9.98
C VAL A 59 -1.79 -17.68 -9.51
N GLU A 60 -0.86 -17.77 -10.44
CA GLU A 60 0.57 -17.79 -10.11
C GLU A 60 1.09 -16.37 -9.96
N PHE A 61 1.96 -16.16 -8.96
CA PHE A 61 2.61 -14.87 -8.77
C PHE A 61 3.57 -14.58 -9.92
N ASN A 62 3.37 -13.45 -10.57
CA ASN A 62 4.21 -13.00 -11.67
C ASN A 62 4.62 -11.54 -11.44
N LYS A 63 5.92 -11.27 -11.38
CA LYS A 63 6.47 -9.91 -11.19
C LYS A 63 6.10 -8.95 -12.33
N ASN A 64 5.82 -9.46 -13.52
CA ASN A 64 5.39 -8.65 -14.66
C ASN A 64 3.90 -8.27 -14.60
N ASP A 65 3.13 -8.82 -13.65
CA ASP A 65 1.74 -8.40 -13.43
C ASP A 65 1.73 -6.99 -12.84
N MET A 66 0.91 -6.11 -13.44
CA MET A 66 0.75 -4.72 -12.97
C MET A 66 0.32 -4.61 -11.50
N GLN A 67 -0.26 -5.65 -10.93
CA GLN A 67 -0.70 -5.68 -9.52
C GLN A 67 0.12 -6.63 -8.65
N SER A 68 1.32 -7.03 -9.08
CA SER A 68 2.22 -7.92 -8.31
C SER A 68 2.51 -7.36 -6.91
N PHE A 69 2.69 -6.04 -6.81
CA PHE A 69 2.94 -5.31 -5.56
C PHE A 69 1.83 -5.45 -4.51
N THR A 70 0.65 -5.95 -4.87
CA THR A 70 -0.49 -6.06 -3.93
C THR A 70 -0.15 -6.86 -2.68
N LEU A 71 0.73 -7.86 -2.79
CA LEU A 71 1.15 -8.70 -1.66
C LEU A 71 2.09 -7.97 -0.68
N LEU A 72 2.71 -6.85 -1.08
CA LEU A 72 3.60 -6.06 -0.22
C LEU A 72 2.91 -5.56 1.05
N ARG A 73 1.60 -5.32 0.98
CA ARG A 73 0.82 -4.85 2.13
C ARG A 73 0.90 -5.78 3.33
N PHE A 74 1.14 -7.07 3.11
CA PHE A 74 1.32 -8.04 4.20
C PHE A 74 2.71 -7.96 4.87
N HIS A 75 3.66 -7.27 4.25
CA HIS A 75 4.99 -7.05 4.83
C HIS A 75 5.03 -5.82 5.75
N ILE A 76 4.08 -4.92 5.63
CA ILE A 76 4.04 -3.64 6.36
C ILE A 76 4.00 -3.83 7.88
N PRO A 77 3.22 -4.76 8.47
CA PRO A 77 3.25 -4.97 9.92
C PRO A 77 4.66 -5.30 10.42
N PHE A 78 5.43 -6.10 9.68
CA PHE A 78 6.82 -6.41 10.01
C PHE A 78 7.71 -5.15 9.94
N LEU A 79 7.60 -4.35 8.90
CA LEU A 79 8.34 -3.09 8.75
C LEU A 79 8.01 -2.07 9.84
N MET A 80 6.79 -2.14 10.38
CA MET A 80 6.34 -1.31 11.49
C MET A 80 6.74 -1.87 12.87
N GLY A 81 7.43 -3.03 12.93
CA GLY A 81 7.71 -3.71 14.19
C GLY A 81 6.43 -4.09 14.96
N PHE A 82 5.32 -4.32 14.24
CA PHE A 82 3.98 -4.61 14.78
C PHE A 82 3.43 -3.53 15.71
N HIS A 83 3.85 -2.27 15.56
CA HIS A 83 3.41 -1.14 16.39
C HIS A 83 2.98 0.06 15.55
N GLY A 84 2.02 0.82 16.12
CA GLY A 84 1.58 2.09 15.53
C GLY A 84 0.59 1.93 14.40
N LYS A 85 0.40 3.00 13.63
CA LYS A 85 -0.56 3.08 12.53
C LYS A 85 0.17 3.20 11.20
N ALA A 86 -0.29 2.46 10.20
CA ALA A 86 0.16 2.56 8.83
C ALA A 86 -1.02 2.83 7.89
N LEU A 87 -0.86 3.76 6.97
CA LEU A 87 -1.73 3.94 5.81
C LEU A 87 -1.07 3.27 4.62
N VAL A 88 -1.81 2.43 3.92
CA VAL A 88 -1.34 1.75 2.70
C VAL A 88 -2.15 2.27 1.53
N ILE A 89 -1.47 2.76 0.51
CA ILE A 89 -2.10 3.29 -0.70
C ILE A 89 -1.46 2.66 -1.95
N ASP A 90 -2.24 2.62 -3.02
CA ASP A 90 -1.77 2.19 -4.33
C ASP A 90 -0.98 3.31 -5.02
N PRO A 91 -0.10 3.00 -5.99
CA PRO A 91 0.82 3.97 -6.59
C PRO A 91 0.14 5.00 -7.48
N ASP A 92 -1.14 4.84 -7.78
CA ASP A 92 -1.98 5.76 -8.57
C ASP A 92 -2.92 6.63 -7.70
N ILE A 93 -2.75 6.61 -6.39
CA ILE A 93 -3.53 7.43 -5.46
C ILE A 93 -2.77 8.73 -5.16
N PHE A 94 -3.33 9.85 -5.56
CA PHE A 94 -2.73 11.17 -5.40
C PHE A 94 -3.52 12.04 -4.42
N GLN A 95 -2.82 12.76 -3.58
CA GLN A 95 -3.45 13.75 -2.70
C GLN A 95 -3.68 15.06 -3.50
N VAL A 96 -4.94 15.42 -3.69
CA VAL A 96 -5.32 16.62 -4.44
C VAL A 96 -5.61 17.81 -3.54
N GLN A 97 -5.98 17.57 -2.28
CA GLN A 97 -6.23 18.60 -1.27
C GLN A 97 -5.79 18.09 0.11
N GLU A 98 -5.67 19.01 1.07
CA GLU A 98 -5.33 18.68 2.45
C GLU A 98 -6.36 17.74 3.11
N GLY A 99 -5.98 17.05 4.18
CA GLY A 99 -6.91 16.26 4.99
C GLY A 99 -6.47 14.82 5.32
N ILE A 100 -5.38 14.32 4.72
CA ILE A 100 -4.84 12.99 5.06
C ILE A 100 -4.45 12.89 6.55
N GLU A 101 -4.12 14.00 7.19
CA GLU A 101 -3.82 14.12 8.60
C GLU A 101 -4.97 13.66 9.50
N GLY A 102 -6.21 13.78 9.04
CA GLY A 102 -7.38 13.29 9.77
C GLY A 102 -7.31 11.80 10.10
N LEU A 103 -6.57 11.03 9.29
CA LEU A 103 -6.36 9.60 9.54
C LEU A 103 -5.38 9.31 10.69
N VAL A 104 -4.57 10.28 11.11
CA VAL A 104 -3.64 10.11 12.25
C VAL A 104 -4.41 9.79 13.52
N ASN A 105 -5.50 10.51 13.75
CA ASN A 105 -6.34 10.38 14.94
C ASN A 105 -7.50 9.38 14.75
N PHE A 106 -7.57 8.71 13.60
CA PHE A 106 -8.61 7.72 13.35
C PHE A 106 -8.57 6.63 14.42
N ASP A 107 -9.71 6.37 15.06
CA ASP A 107 -9.84 5.33 16.05
C ASP A 107 -10.08 3.97 15.40
N PHE A 108 -9.20 3.03 15.67
CA PHE A 108 -9.33 1.64 15.20
C PHE A 108 -10.24 0.79 16.06
N GLU A 109 -10.74 1.34 17.21
CA GLU A 109 -11.55 0.58 18.18
C GLU A 109 -10.97 -0.81 18.46
N ARG A 110 -11.70 -1.87 18.09
CA ARG A 110 -11.26 -3.26 18.23
C ARG A 110 -10.64 -3.87 16.97
N HIS A 111 -10.55 -3.10 15.90
CA HIS A 111 -10.11 -3.63 14.60
C HIS A 111 -8.65 -3.33 14.34
N SER A 112 -7.96 -4.30 13.76
CA SER A 112 -6.56 -4.15 13.35
C SER A 112 -6.41 -3.56 11.95
N ILE A 113 -7.47 -3.62 11.14
CA ILE A 113 -7.44 -3.18 9.73
C ILE A 113 -8.75 -2.47 9.42
N TYR A 114 -8.63 -1.34 8.73
CA TYR A 114 -9.73 -0.64 8.08
C TYR A 114 -9.43 -0.52 6.59
N ALA A 115 -10.44 -0.71 5.77
CA ALA A 115 -10.33 -0.53 4.34
C ALA A 115 -11.50 0.32 3.83
N ARG A 116 -11.23 1.14 2.81
CA ARG A 116 -12.27 1.87 2.11
C ARG A 116 -13.17 0.87 1.39
N LYS A 117 -14.47 1.01 1.56
CA LYS A 117 -15.44 0.23 0.78
C LYS A 117 -15.37 0.60 -0.69
N GLY A 118 -15.25 -0.39 -1.56
CA GLY A 118 -15.28 -0.17 -3.02
C GLY A 118 -16.61 0.41 -3.49
N LEU A 119 -16.60 1.09 -4.63
CA LEU A 119 -17.79 1.69 -5.23
C LEU A 119 -18.77 0.66 -5.78
N GLN A 120 -18.29 -0.54 -6.12
CA GLN A 120 -19.13 -1.65 -6.56
C GLN A 120 -19.81 -2.33 -5.38
N LYS A 121 -21.08 -2.73 -5.55
CA LYS A 121 -21.79 -3.51 -4.54
C LYS A 121 -20.98 -4.78 -4.19
N ASN A 122 -20.75 -4.98 -2.89
CA ASN A 122 -20.05 -6.15 -2.35
C ASN A 122 -18.55 -6.25 -2.70
N SER A 123 -17.89 -5.15 -3.05
CA SER A 123 -16.44 -5.10 -3.20
C SER A 123 -15.80 -4.16 -2.17
N TRP A 124 -14.61 -4.54 -1.70
CA TRP A 124 -13.71 -3.67 -0.94
C TRP A 124 -12.61 -3.16 -1.86
N ALA A 125 -12.16 -1.95 -1.63
CA ALA A 125 -10.98 -1.45 -2.33
C ALA A 125 -9.79 -2.35 -1.97
N SER A 126 -9.20 -2.92 -2.98
CA SER A 126 -8.01 -3.78 -2.88
C SER A 126 -6.76 -2.93 -2.90
#